data_4e2aab8d8b8c98658f7124f508f9c756
#
_entry.id   4e2aab8d8b8c98658f7124f508f9c756
#
_cell.length_a   1.000
_cell.length_b   1.000
_cell.length_c   1.000
_cell.angle_alpha   90.00
_cell.angle_beta   90.00
_cell.angle_gamma   90.00
#
_symmetry.space_group_name_H-M   'P 1'
#
loop_
_entity.id
_entity.type
_entity.pdbx_description
1 polymer ?
#
loop_
_entity_poly.entity_id
_entity_poly.type
_entity_poly.pdbx_seq_one_letter_code
_entity_poly.pdbx_strand_id
1 'polypeptide(L)'
;MKKKKKNKMDDTSYDIEIKYSDDFLDEDDDNDDEFTNEEKRKPSIFRKIFFALILIIALTIIYSRYIATSGLTIKEYPIESDSIAESINGFKIAHFSDVHYGRVIKLDELKNLVKEINLTKPDIVVFTGDLVDKTKKLSDNDINNIITELSKINSKYGKYYVTGEHDVELDKY
;
A
#
# COMPACT_ATOMS: atom_id res chain seq x y z
N MET A 1 -6.83 71.44 1.19
CA MET A 1 -7.21 72.25 2.38
C MET A 1 -6.59 71.58 3.61
N LYS A 2 -5.82 72.44 4.36
CA LYS A 2 -5.53 72.41 5.83
C LYS A 2 -4.80 71.16 6.33
N LYS A 3 -3.78 71.25 7.19
CA LYS A 3 -2.95 72.32 7.78
C LYS A 3 -1.69 71.68 8.35
N LYS A 4 -0.54 72.38 8.22
CA LYS A 4 0.70 72.20 8.93
C LYS A 4 0.50 72.34 10.44
N LYS A 5 1.22 71.55 11.24
CA LYS A 5 1.73 72.01 12.54
C LYS A 5 3.21 71.65 12.69
N LYS A 6 4.00 72.70 12.77
CA LYS A 6 5.38 72.76 13.28
C LYS A 6 5.34 72.69 14.79
N ASN A 7 6.30 72.00 15.39
CA ASN A 7 6.83 72.30 16.72
C ASN A 7 8.31 71.94 16.69
N LYS A 8 9.00 72.73 16.94
CA LYS A 8 9.99 73.66 17.53
C LYS A 8 11.03 72.85 18.32
N MET A 9 12.27 73.07 17.81
CA MET A 9 13.56 72.71 18.46
C MET A 9 13.58 73.06 19.93
N ASP A 10 14.20 72.20 20.68
CA ASP A 10 14.91 72.67 21.88
C ASP A 10 16.30 72.00 21.87
N ASP A 11 17.26 72.90 22.01
CA ASP A 11 18.70 72.68 21.83
C ASP A 11 19.29 72.61 23.24
N THR A 12 19.74 71.38 23.63
CA THR A 12 20.65 71.24 24.77
C THR A 12 21.75 70.28 24.39
N SER A 13 22.77 70.88 23.86
CA SER A 13 24.08 70.27 23.68
C SER A 13 24.69 69.92 25.05
N TYR A 14 24.88 68.63 25.27
CA TYR A 14 25.79 68.19 26.33
C TYR A 14 27.02 67.64 25.61
N ASP A 15 28.11 68.44 25.67
CA ASP A 15 29.44 68.03 25.31
C ASP A 15 29.93 66.99 26.35
N ILE A 16 29.93 65.73 25.96
CA ILE A 16 30.62 64.71 26.79
C ILE A 16 32.03 64.56 26.22
N GLU A 17 32.95 65.18 26.90
CA GLU A 17 34.39 65.03 26.74
C GLU A 17 34.76 63.60 27.20
N ILE A 18 34.95 62.68 26.26
CA ILE A 18 35.48 61.33 26.52
C ILE A 18 37.01 61.48 26.59
N LYS A 19 37.52 61.50 27.81
CA LYS A 19 38.96 61.46 28.07
C LYS A 19 39.44 60.03 27.92
N TYR A 20 40.10 59.74 26.80
CA TYR A 20 40.82 58.46 26.66
C TYR A 20 42.10 58.58 27.53
N SER A 21 42.17 57.69 28.50
CA SER A 21 43.47 57.45 29.19
C SER A 21 44.20 56.40 28.36
N ASP A 22 45.32 56.83 27.76
CA ASP A 22 46.29 55.95 27.11
C ASP A 22 47.11 55.21 28.19
N ASP A 23 46.50 54.20 28.79
CA ASP A 23 47.25 53.27 29.64
C ASP A 23 46.47 51.93 29.63
N PHE A 24 46.73 51.15 28.62
CA PHE A 24 46.68 49.68 28.68
C PHE A 24 47.23 49.11 27.36
N LEU A 25 48.55 49.17 27.26
CA LEU A 25 49.31 48.31 26.37
C LEU A 25 49.76 47.12 27.20
N ASP A 26 49.70 45.98 26.56
CA ASP A 26 50.28 44.68 26.86
C ASP A 26 49.62 43.81 27.92
N GLU A 27 48.71 42.97 27.42
CA GLU A 27 48.74 41.56 27.80
C GLU A 27 48.27 40.75 26.58
N ASP A 28 49.25 40.05 26.00
CA ASP A 28 49.09 38.98 25.03
C ASP A 28 48.18 37.92 25.67
N ASP A 29 46.91 37.90 25.29
CA ASP A 29 46.04 36.79 25.62
C ASP A 29 45.78 36.04 24.32
N ASP A 30 46.69 35.10 24.05
CA ASP A 30 46.50 33.99 23.12
C ASP A 30 45.30 33.18 23.59
N ASN A 31 44.10 33.69 23.39
CA ASN A 31 42.88 32.89 23.52
C ASN A 31 42.58 32.26 22.20
N ASP A 32 43.19 31.10 22.09
CA ASP A 32 42.83 29.98 21.28
C ASP A 32 41.37 30.04 20.78
N ASP A 33 41.26 30.05 19.47
CA ASP A 33 40.05 29.67 18.77
C ASP A 33 39.54 28.35 19.37
N GLU A 34 38.64 28.44 20.31
CA GLU A 34 37.81 27.30 20.74
C GLU A 34 36.92 26.88 19.58
N PHE A 35 37.56 26.17 18.64
CA PHE A 35 36.88 25.36 17.65
C PHE A 35 35.97 24.43 18.46
N THR A 36 34.75 24.84 18.62
CA THR A 36 33.71 23.95 19.10
C THR A 36 33.59 22.81 18.09
N ASN A 37 34.39 21.78 18.33
CA ASN A 37 34.18 20.47 17.74
C ASN A 37 32.77 20.04 18.16
N GLU A 38 31.77 20.34 17.32
CA GLU A 38 30.50 19.65 17.38
C GLU A 38 30.80 18.17 17.19
N GLU A 39 31.08 17.47 18.26
CA GLU A 39 31.11 16.02 18.28
C GLU A 39 29.74 15.56 17.74
N LYS A 40 29.70 15.18 16.47
CA LYS A 40 28.59 14.51 15.87
C LYS A 40 28.30 13.28 16.73
N ARG A 41 27.37 13.43 17.68
CA ARG A 41 27.00 12.37 18.63
C ARG A 41 26.60 11.15 17.80
N LYS A 42 27.43 10.12 17.85
CA LYS A 42 27.15 8.84 17.17
C LYS A 42 25.77 8.37 17.62
N PRO A 43 24.89 8.01 16.69
CA PRO A 43 23.53 7.61 17.06
C PRO A 43 23.62 6.47 18.06
N SER A 44 22.95 6.63 19.21
CA SER A 44 22.85 5.60 20.26
C SER A 44 22.44 4.28 19.64
N ILE A 45 23.03 3.18 20.09
CA ILE A 45 22.74 1.83 19.63
C ILE A 45 21.23 1.52 19.72
N PHE A 46 20.56 2.04 20.74
CA PHE A 46 19.11 1.94 20.91
C PHE A 46 18.34 2.58 19.74
N ARG A 47 18.83 3.71 19.23
CA ARG A 47 18.21 4.39 18.09
C ARG A 47 18.38 3.56 16.80
N LYS A 48 19.52 2.90 16.62
CA LYS A 48 19.73 1.98 15.49
C LYS A 48 18.83 0.75 15.57
N ILE A 49 18.70 0.16 16.77
CA ILE A 49 17.79 -0.98 17.01
C ILE A 49 16.34 -0.57 16.77
N PHE A 50 15.92 0.61 17.23
CA PHE A 50 14.57 1.13 17.01
C PHE A 50 14.24 1.28 15.52
N PHE A 51 15.15 1.88 14.74
CA PHE A 51 14.95 2.01 13.29
C PHE A 51 15.00 0.66 12.57
N ALA A 52 15.84 -0.27 13.01
CA ALA A 52 15.87 -1.62 12.47
C ALA A 52 14.54 -2.36 12.72
N LEU A 53 13.94 -2.22 13.91
CA LEU A 53 12.63 -2.77 14.24
C LEU A 53 11.52 -2.19 13.36
N ILE A 54 11.49 -0.86 13.20
CA ILE A 54 10.53 -0.21 12.30
C ILE A 54 10.70 -0.71 10.87
N LEU A 55 11.93 -0.85 10.39
CA LEU A 55 12.20 -1.37 9.06
C LEU A 55 11.68 -2.80 8.89
N ILE A 56 11.91 -3.68 9.86
CA ILE A 56 11.41 -5.06 9.85
C ILE A 56 9.88 -5.07 9.81
N ILE A 57 9.22 -4.26 10.64
CA ILE A 57 7.76 -4.15 10.65
C ILE A 57 7.25 -3.66 9.28
N ALA A 58 7.87 -2.62 8.71
CA ALA A 58 7.51 -2.10 7.40
C ALA A 58 7.68 -3.17 6.31
N LEU A 59 8.79 -3.89 6.29
CA LEU A 59 9.03 -4.97 5.34
C LEU A 59 8.04 -6.12 5.51
N THR A 60 7.67 -6.46 6.76
CA THR A 60 6.65 -7.48 7.05
C THR A 60 5.28 -7.07 6.52
N ILE A 61 4.89 -5.80 6.71
CA ILE A 61 3.63 -5.26 6.18
C ILE A 61 3.64 -5.27 4.65
N ILE A 62 4.72 -4.85 4.01
CA ILE A 62 4.87 -4.86 2.56
C ILE A 62 4.80 -6.31 2.03
N TYR A 63 5.54 -7.24 2.64
CA TYR A 63 5.51 -8.64 2.28
C TYR A 63 4.10 -9.22 2.40
N SER A 64 3.43 -9.00 3.54
CA SER A 64 2.06 -9.47 3.77
C SER A 64 1.07 -8.89 2.76
N ARG A 65 1.21 -7.60 2.41
CA ARG A 65 0.25 -6.90 1.53
C ARG A 65 0.42 -7.23 0.05
N TYR A 66 1.66 -7.46 -0.40
CA TYR A 66 1.97 -7.57 -1.83
C TYR A 66 2.47 -8.96 -2.26
N ILE A 67 3.03 -9.74 -1.36
CA ILE A 67 3.62 -11.05 -1.70
C ILE A 67 2.81 -12.20 -1.12
N ALA A 68 2.49 -12.15 0.17
CA ALA A 68 1.78 -13.24 0.83
C ALA A 68 0.33 -13.42 0.34
N THR A 69 -0.29 -12.35 -0.19
CA THR A 69 -1.65 -12.37 -0.76
C THR A 69 -1.67 -12.57 -2.28
N SER A 70 -0.50 -12.52 -2.95
CA SER A 70 -0.37 -12.74 -4.37
C SER A 70 0.04 -14.19 -4.62
N GLY A 71 -0.90 -15.00 -5.04
CA GLY A 71 -0.61 -16.37 -5.43
C GLY A 71 -1.86 -17.23 -5.44
N LEU A 72 -2.19 -17.76 -6.62
CA LEU A 72 -3.23 -18.75 -6.75
C LEU A 72 -2.66 -20.12 -6.34
N THR A 73 -3.30 -20.76 -5.39
CA THR A 73 -2.94 -22.14 -4.99
C THR A 73 -4.05 -23.08 -5.41
N ILE A 74 -3.70 -24.06 -6.23
CA ILE A 74 -4.62 -25.13 -6.58
C ILE A 74 -4.48 -26.24 -5.55
N LYS A 75 -5.59 -26.67 -4.97
CA LYS A 75 -5.65 -27.82 -4.07
C LYS A 75 -6.46 -28.91 -4.73
N GLU A 76 -5.93 -30.10 -4.79
CA GLU A 76 -6.64 -31.28 -5.32
C GLU A 76 -7.11 -32.13 -4.15
N TYR A 77 -8.37 -32.56 -4.23
CA TYR A 77 -9.02 -33.42 -3.25
C TYR A 77 -9.54 -34.66 -3.98
N PRO A 78 -8.79 -35.77 -3.95
CA PRO A 78 -9.30 -37.03 -4.50
C PRO A 78 -10.47 -37.52 -3.64
N ILE A 79 -11.57 -37.86 -4.30
CA ILE A 79 -12.76 -38.46 -3.66
C ILE A 79 -12.84 -39.88 -4.14
N GLU A 80 -12.69 -40.83 -3.22
CA GLU A 80 -12.77 -42.25 -3.49
C GLU A 80 -13.99 -42.83 -2.76
N SER A 81 -14.82 -43.58 -3.48
CA SER A 81 -16.00 -44.23 -2.89
C SER A 81 -16.47 -45.37 -3.79
N ASP A 82 -16.76 -46.51 -3.17
CA ASP A 82 -17.30 -47.69 -3.84
C ASP A 82 -18.71 -47.44 -4.39
N SER A 83 -19.38 -46.37 -3.93
CA SER A 83 -20.72 -45.99 -4.40
C SER A 83 -20.68 -45.15 -5.69
N ILE A 84 -19.49 -44.74 -6.15
CA ILE A 84 -19.35 -43.96 -7.36
C ILE A 84 -19.25 -44.91 -8.55
N ALA A 85 -20.03 -44.63 -9.59
CA ALA A 85 -20.02 -45.43 -10.80
C ALA A 85 -18.66 -45.38 -11.50
N GLU A 86 -18.11 -46.51 -11.91
CA GLU A 86 -16.83 -46.60 -12.59
C GLU A 86 -16.73 -45.69 -13.84
N SER A 87 -17.87 -45.43 -14.48
CA SER A 87 -17.95 -44.55 -15.65
C SER A 87 -17.55 -43.10 -15.43
N ILE A 88 -17.50 -42.66 -14.16
CA ILE A 88 -17.07 -41.31 -13.80
C ILE A 88 -15.72 -41.30 -13.09
N ASN A 89 -14.97 -42.40 -13.17
CA ASN A 89 -13.62 -42.44 -12.68
C ASN A 89 -12.74 -41.40 -13.39
N GLY A 90 -12.01 -40.61 -12.61
CA GLY A 90 -11.19 -39.51 -13.11
C GLY A 90 -11.95 -38.23 -13.48
N PHE A 91 -13.27 -38.17 -13.17
CA PHE A 91 -14.07 -36.95 -13.37
C PHE A 91 -13.56 -35.79 -12.51
N LYS A 92 -13.35 -34.63 -13.13
CA LYS A 92 -12.76 -33.46 -12.48
C LYS A 92 -13.74 -32.33 -12.33
N ILE A 93 -13.88 -31.84 -11.11
CA ILE A 93 -14.65 -30.65 -10.77
C ILE A 93 -13.68 -29.54 -10.38
N ALA A 94 -13.62 -28.47 -11.14
CA ALA A 94 -12.93 -27.26 -10.70
C ALA A 94 -13.93 -26.38 -9.96
N HIS A 95 -13.59 -26.03 -8.74
CA HIS A 95 -14.39 -25.14 -7.89
C HIS A 95 -13.59 -23.90 -7.53
N PHE A 96 -14.21 -22.74 -7.66
CA PHE A 96 -13.66 -21.48 -7.17
C PHE A 96 -14.76 -20.58 -6.62
N SER A 97 -14.36 -19.61 -5.77
CA SER A 97 -15.26 -18.71 -5.06
C SER A 97 -14.50 -17.44 -4.66
N ASP A 98 -15.22 -16.44 -4.18
CA ASP A 98 -14.66 -15.26 -3.50
C ASP A 98 -13.58 -14.52 -4.31
N VAL A 99 -13.84 -14.31 -5.58
CA VAL A 99 -12.95 -13.63 -6.52
C VAL A 99 -12.75 -12.17 -6.11
N HIS A 100 -13.81 -11.50 -5.64
CA HIS A 100 -13.80 -10.09 -5.21
C HIS A 100 -13.01 -9.19 -6.17
N TYR A 101 -13.35 -9.26 -7.44
CA TYR A 101 -12.67 -8.48 -8.49
C TYR A 101 -12.65 -6.99 -8.17
N GLY A 102 -11.50 -6.40 -8.39
CA GLY A 102 -11.25 -4.98 -8.12
C GLY A 102 -10.79 -4.68 -6.69
N ARG A 103 -11.01 -5.59 -5.74
CA ARG A 103 -10.51 -5.47 -4.36
C ARG A 103 -9.41 -6.48 -4.06
N VAL A 104 -9.70 -7.77 -4.21
CA VAL A 104 -8.75 -8.85 -3.92
C VAL A 104 -7.91 -9.16 -5.14
N ILE A 105 -8.56 -9.39 -6.29
CA ILE A 105 -7.86 -9.65 -7.55
C ILE A 105 -8.18 -8.58 -8.59
N LYS A 106 -7.26 -8.41 -9.53
CA LYS A 106 -7.36 -7.55 -10.71
C LYS A 106 -7.38 -8.39 -11.98
N LEU A 107 -7.35 -7.73 -13.12
CA LEU A 107 -7.44 -8.39 -14.41
C LEU A 107 -6.37 -9.46 -14.65
N ASP A 108 -5.13 -9.21 -14.23
CA ASP A 108 -4.05 -10.17 -14.47
C ASP A 108 -4.15 -11.41 -13.59
N GLU A 109 -4.60 -11.25 -12.34
CA GLU A 109 -4.90 -12.37 -11.46
C GLU A 109 -6.13 -13.16 -11.98
N LEU A 110 -7.14 -12.47 -12.51
CA LEU A 110 -8.30 -13.14 -13.14
C LEU A 110 -7.89 -13.96 -14.36
N LYS A 111 -7.02 -13.41 -15.23
CA LYS A 111 -6.45 -14.16 -16.36
C LYS A 111 -5.69 -15.39 -15.89
N ASN A 112 -4.90 -15.24 -14.82
CA ASN A 112 -4.16 -16.36 -14.26
C ASN A 112 -5.11 -17.44 -13.69
N LEU A 113 -6.15 -17.05 -12.96
CA LEU A 113 -7.18 -17.95 -12.46
C LEU A 113 -7.79 -18.77 -13.60
N VAL A 114 -8.23 -18.11 -14.67
CA VAL A 114 -8.82 -18.75 -15.84
C VAL A 114 -7.83 -19.72 -16.51
N LYS A 115 -6.58 -19.31 -16.65
CA LYS A 115 -5.50 -20.15 -17.18
C LYS A 115 -5.32 -21.41 -16.34
N GLU A 116 -5.21 -21.27 -15.03
CA GLU A 116 -5.00 -22.39 -14.11
C GLU A 116 -6.19 -23.36 -14.10
N ILE A 117 -7.44 -22.83 -14.11
CA ILE A 117 -8.65 -23.67 -14.26
C ILE A 117 -8.54 -24.49 -15.55
N ASN A 118 -8.21 -23.86 -16.67
CA ASN A 118 -8.12 -24.55 -17.96
C ASN A 118 -7.00 -25.61 -18.00
N LEU A 119 -5.90 -25.39 -17.27
CA LEU A 119 -4.81 -26.37 -17.14
C LEU A 119 -5.24 -27.64 -16.42
N THR A 120 -6.20 -27.58 -15.49
CA THR A 120 -6.74 -28.76 -14.82
C THR A 120 -7.59 -29.63 -15.73
N LYS A 121 -8.05 -29.09 -16.88
CA LYS A 121 -8.95 -29.73 -17.86
C LYS A 121 -10.20 -30.28 -17.16
N PRO A 122 -11.02 -29.43 -16.51
CA PRO A 122 -12.15 -29.89 -15.72
C PRO A 122 -13.29 -30.41 -16.60
N ASP A 123 -13.99 -31.42 -16.09
CA ASP A 123 -15.23 -31.89 -16.71
C ASP A 123 -16.37 -30.91 -16.47
N ILE A 124 -16.47 -30.35 -15.27
CA ILE A 124 -17.35 -29.24 -14.94
C ILE A 124 -16.61 -28.16 -14.15
N VAL A 125 -17.11 -26.95 -14.23
CA VAL A 125 -16.63 -25.82 -13.41
C VAL A 125 -17.78 -25.30 -12.56
N VAL A 126 -17.52 -25.09 -11.28
CA VAL A 126 -18.50 -24.58 -10.32
C VAL A 126 -17.95 -23.31 -9.70
N PHE A 127 -18.75 -22.26 -9.77
CA PHE A 127 -18.47 -20.99 -9.11
C PHE A 127 -19.54 -20.72 -8.04
N THR A 128 -19.11 -20.47 -6.79
CA THR A 128 -20.04 -20.34 -5.66
C THR A 128 -20.21 -18.92 -5.14
N GLY A 129 -19.94 -17.94 -6.02
CA GLY A 129 -20.31 -16.55 -5.76
C GLY A 129 -19.19 -15.65 -5.29
N ASP A 130 -19.58 -14.41 -5.03
CA ASP A 130 -18.70 -13.31 -4.67
C ASP A 130 -17.65 -12.99 -5.75
N LEU A 131 -18.14 -12.83 -6.98
CA LEU A 131 -17.33 -12.45 -8.13
C LEU A 131 -16.80 -11.03 -7.99
N VAL A 132 -17.61 -10.13 -7.46
CA VAL A 132 -17.31 -8.69 -7.34
C VAL A 132 -17.43 -8.26 -5.89
N ASP A 133 -16.70 -7.22 -5.51
CA ASP A 133 -16.85 -6.64 -4.19
C ASP A 133 -17.89 -5.52 -4.21
N LYS A 134 -18.89 -5.60 -3.34
CA LYS A 134 -19.97 -4.61 -3.22
C LYS A 134 -19.50 -3.19 -2.94
N THR A 135 -18.31 -3.04 -2.36
CA THR A 135 -17.72 -1.74 -2.04
C THR A 135 -17.03 -1.10 -3.24
N LYS A 136 -16.88 -1.85 -4.35
CA LYS A 136 -16.18 -1.42 -5.53
C LYS A 136 -17.15 -1.11 -6.67
N LYS A 137 -17.21 0.17 -7.06
CA LYS A 137 -17.90 0.54 -8.29
C LYS A 137 -17.08 0.09 -9.49
N LEU A 138 -17.61 -0.83 -10.28
CA LEU A 138 -16.97 -1.30 -11.51
C LEU A 138 -17.22 -0.32 -12.65
N SER A 139 -16.23 -0.12 -13.50
CA SER A 139 -16.39 0.55 -14.78
C SER A 139 -16.95 -0.44 -15.83
N ASP A 140 -17.55 0.07 -16.90
CA ASP A 140 -17.97 -0.77 -18.03
C ASP A 140 -16.82 -1.58 -18.61
N ASN A 141 -15.61 -1.04 -18.57
CA ASN A 141 -14.40 -1.74 -18.99
C ASN A 141 -14.08 -2.91 -18.06
N ASP A 142 -14.25 -2.76 -16.75
CA ASP A 142 -14.03 -3.85 -15.80
C ASP A 142 -15.04 -4.97 -16.04
N ILE A 143 -16.31 -4.63 -16.25
CA ILE A 143 -17.38 -5.60 -16.55
C ILE A 143 -17.05 -6.36 -17.84
N ASN A 144 -16.68 -5.66 -18.91
CA ASN A 144 -16.30 -6.29 -20.17
C ASN A 144 -15.07 -7.20 -20.03
N ASN A 145 -14.09 -6.80 -19.24
CA ASN A 145 -12.91 -7.61 -18.93
C ASN A 145 -13.28 -8.89 -18.19
N ILE A 146 -14.12 -8.80 -17.17
CA ILE A 146 -14.61 -9.97 -16.41
C ILE A 146 -15.32 -10.95 -17.33
N ILE A 147 -16.29 -10.47 -18.12
CA ILE A 147 -17.06 -11.30 -19.05
C ILE A 147 -16.12 -11.97 -20.06
N THR A 148 -15.20 -11.20 -20.63
CA THR A 148 -14.24 -11.70 -21.62
C THR A 148 -13.34 -12.78 -21.04
N GLU A 149 -12.81 -12.59 -19.83
CA GLU A 149 -11.92 -13.59 -19.24
C GLU A 149 -12.68 -14.85 -18.79
N LEU A 150 -13.80 -14.70 -18.08
CA LEU A 150 -14.58 -15.85 -17.62
C LEU A 150 -15.18 -16.67 -18.79
N SER A 151 -15.45 -16.04 -19.92
CA SER A 151 -15.90 -16.76 -21.12
C SER A 151 -14.86 -17.76 -21.67
N LYS A 152 -13.56 -17.52 -21.39
CA LYS A 152 -12.45 -18.39 -21.81
C LYS A 152 -12.31 -19.66 -20.96
N ILE A 153 -13.05 -19.78 -19.86
CA ILE A 153 -13.06 -21.02 -19.07
C ILE A 153 -13.64 -22.15 -19.93
N ASN A 154 -12.91 -23.24 -20.04
CA ASN A 154 -13.31 -24.44 -20.76
C ASN A 154 -13.74 -25.52 -19.77
N SER A 155 -14.82 -26.22 -20.10
CA SER A 155 -15.30 -27.40 -19.38
C SER A 155 -16.02 -28.33 -20.33
N LYS A 156 -15.98 -29.63 -20.07
CA LYS A 156 -16.58 -30.63 -20.95
C LYS A 156 -18.09 -30.65 -20.87
N TYR A 157 -18.64 -30.51 -19.65
CA TYR A 157 -20.08 -30.68 -19.40
C TYR A 157 -20.77 -29.41 -18.90
N GLY A 158 -20.06 -28.30 -18.82
CA GLY A 158 -20.63 -27.00 -18.52
C GLY A 158 -20.04 -26.29 -17.33
N LYS A 159 -20.48 -25.05 -17.20
CA LYS A 159 -20.12 -24.13 -16.11
C LYS A 159 -21.38 -23.81 -15.33
N TYR A 160 -21.30 -23.94 -14.02
CA TYR A 160 -22.42 -23.72 -13.09
C TYR A 160 -22.02 -22.65 -12.09
N TYR A 161 -22.96 -21.77 -11.78
CA TYR A 161 -22.69 -20.75 -10.78
C TYR A 161 -23.93 -20.47 -9.93
N VAL A 162 -23.66 -19.97 -8.71
CA VAL A 162 -24.64 -19.34 -7.84
C VAL A 162 -24.11 -17.97 -7.44
N THR A 163 -25.02 -17.02 -7.25
CA THR A 163 -24.67 -15.68 -6.79
C THR A 163 -24.32 -15.70 -5.31
N GLY A 164 -23.24 -15.00 -4.95
CA GLY A 164 -22.87 -14.75 -3.57
C GLY A 164 -23.56 -13.51 -2.98
N GLU A 165 -23.32 -13.24 -1.70
CA GLU A 165 -23.92 -12.09 -1.01
C GLU A 165 -23.53 -10.76 -1.67
N HIS A 166 -22.28 -10.63 -2.08
CA HIS A 166 -21.76 -9.42 -2.73
C HIS A 166 -22.30 -9.23 -4.15
N ASP A 167 -22.61 -10.32 -4.85
CA ASP A 167 -23.11 -10.26 -6.23
C ASP A 167 -24.57 -9.78 -6.28
N VAL A 168 -25.39 -10.18 -5.31
CA VAL A 168 -26.83 -9.82 -5.25
C VAL A 168 -27.05 -8.32 -5.07
N GLU A 169 -26.13 -7.62 -4.45
CA GLU A 169 -26.25 -6.17 -4.26
C GLU A 169 -25.97 -5.36 -5.54
N LEU A 170 -25.39 -5.98 -6.58
CA LEU A 170 -25.15 -5.32 -7.87
C LEU A 170 -26.42 -5.12 -8.69
N ASP A 171 -27.44 -5.95 -8.49
CA ASP A 171 -28.74 -5.85 -9.19
C ASP A 171 -29.55 -4.60 -8.77
N LYS A 172 -29.05 -3.80 -7.81
CA LYS A 172 -29.71 -2.58 -7.33
C LYS A 172 -29.20 -1.30 -8.01
N TYR A 173 -28.26 -1.39 -8.92
CA TYR A 173 -27.66 -0.29 -9.66
C TYR A 173 -27.74 -0.51 -11.17
#